data_ae3b82e644aabc68ac4e233b65f3dd68
#
_entry.id   ae3b82e644aabc68ac4e233b65f3dd68
#
_cell.length_a   1.000
_cell.length_b   1.000
_cell.length_c   1.000
_cell.angle_alpha   90.00
_cell.angle_beta   90.00
_cell.angle_gamma   90.00
#
_symmetry.space_group_name_H-M   'P 1'
#
loop_
_entity.id
_entity.type
_entity.pdbx_description
1 polymer ?
#
loop_
_entity_poly.entity_id
_entity_poly.type
_entity_poly.pdbx_seq_one_letter_code
_entity_poly.pdbx_strand_id
1 'polypeptide(L)'
;MKVSTGSVSAHHVRAVLLGGERRGIAPAPLLARAGLPAELLGGAQARVPAERFGRLVRMLWAVLDDELIGFGGAPSKVGTFAMMGHVVVHGSRDLREALRRGQAFYSLFPSGPRFRLVEPGVAGGGGDPGAGGGLGDGGRDEARMEFDFAGYDDPLHFGAESTVLVAHRFAGWLIRRRIGLRRVEFAYPEPRHAQEYALLFGAPCVFGARRTAAVFDRADLDAPVLRDAAALQVFLRSAPAGVLVRADHGGTVTGRVRHLIGKALPAEPVPTPQQLADRLSMSPQTLRRRLAAEGTTYQRLRDQVRRDHAIAELSGGRVSIELLSRQLGFSEPSAFHRAFRRWTGETPRAYRARGG
;
A
#
# COMPACT_ATOMS: atom_id res chain seq x y z
N MET A 1 17.46 8.54 11.96
CA MET A 1 16.76 7.92 10.82
C MET A 1 15.60 7.10 11.39
N LYS A 2 14.34 7.54 11.28
CA LYS A 2 13.18 6.79 11.82
C LYS A 2 12.97 5.54 10.96
N VAL A 3 13.21 4.37 11.55
CA VAL A 3 12.96 3.06 10.94
C VAL A 3 11.48 3.00 10.56
N SER A 4 11.18 2.71 9.29
CA SER A 4 9.82 2.46 8.82
C SER A 4 9.32 1.16 9.46
N THR A 5 8.38 1.23 10.39
CA THR A 5 7.88 0.10 11.18
C THR A 5 6.84 -0.75 10.44
N GLY A 6 6.85 -0.79 9.12
CA GLY A 6 5.94 -1.61 8.32
C GLY A 6 6.55 -2.91 7.84
N SER A 7 5.73 -3.91 7.60
CA SER A 7 6.12 -5.17 6.95
C SER A 7 5.29 -5.44 5.70
N VAL A 8 5.88 -6.17 4.75
CA VAL A 8 5.28 -6.56 3.48
C VAL A 8 5.19 -8.08 3.42
N SER A 9 4.11 -8.62 2.85
CA SER A 9 3.97 -10.06 2.62
C SER A 9 5.06 -10.58 1.68
N ALA A 10 5.57 -11.77 1.94
CA ALA A 10 6.49 -12.46 1.03
C ALA A 10 5.87 -12.72 -0.36
N HIS A 11 4.52 -12.72 -0.45
CA HIS A 11 3.82 -12.76 -1.73
C HIS A 11 4.26 -11.61 -2.66
N HIS A 12 4.30 -10.37 -2.16
CA HIS A 12 4.75 -9.21 -2.95
C HIS A 12 6.23 -9.29 -3.32
N VAL A 13 7.07 -9.87 -2.44
CA VAL A 13 8.49 -10.12 -2.77
C VAL A 13 8.60 -11.10 -3.93
N ARG A 14 7.85 -12.22 -3.89
CA ARG A 14 7.80 -13.18 -5.00
C ARG A 14 7.32 -12.54 -6.30
N ALA A 15 6.28 -11.69 -6.21
CA ALA A 15 5.72 -11.03 -7.38
C ALA A 15 6.73 -10.13 -8.08
N VAL A 16 7.44 -9.26 -7.34
CA VAL A 16 8.46 -8.38 -7.96
C VAL A 16 9.65 -9.15 -8.50
N LEU A 17 10.05 -10.25 -7.85
CA LEU A 17 11.11 -11.12 -8.36
C LEU A 17 10.70 -11.79 -9.67
N LEU A 18 9.45 -12.29 -9.76
CA LEU A 18 8.92 -12.92 -10.97
C LEU A 18 8.97 -11.94 -12.16
N GLY A 19 8.64 -10.66 -11.95
CA GLY A 19 8.79 -9.64 -12.97
C GLY A 19 10.25 -9.49 -13.46
N GLY A 20 11.21 -9.52 -12.53
CA GLY A 20 12.65 -9.51 -12.86
C GLY A 20 13.12 -10.78 -13.56
N GLU A 21 12.73 -11.97 -13.06
CA GLU A 21 13.10 -13.27 -13.63
C GLU A 21 12.67 -13.41 -15.10
N ARG A 22 11.47 -12.96 -15.45
CA ARG A 22 10.97 -12.94 -16.82
C ARG A 22 11.77 -12.06 -17.77
N ARG A 23 12.52 -11.12 -17.20
CA ARG A 23 13.49 -10.26 -17.91
C ARG A 23 14.93 -10.76 -17.79
N GLY A 24 15.13 -12.01 -17.34
CA GLY A 24 16.44 -12.66 -17.22
C GLY A 24 17.27 -12.27 -16.00
N ILE A 25 16.66 -11.62 -14.99
CA ILE A 25 17.38 -11.21 -13.77
C ILE A 25 17.33 -12.33 -12.74
N ALA A 26 18.49 -12.83 -12.33
CA ALA A 26 18.59 -13.84 -11.28
C ALA A 26 18.17 -13.26 -9.92
N PRO A 27 17.25 -13.90 -9.16
CA PRO A 27 16.75 -13.37 -7.89
C PRO A 27 17.77 -13.44 -6.75
N ALA A 28 18.64 -14.45 -6.72
CA ALA A 28 19.53 -14.70 -5.58
C ALA A 28 20.48 -13.52 -5.25
N PRO A 29 21.17 -12.88 -6.20
CA PRO A 29 22.01 -11.71 -5.91
C PRO A 29 21.19 -10.51 -5.39
N LEU A 30 19.98 -10.32 -5.89
CA LEU A 30 19.09 -9.22 -5.47
C LEU A 30 18.61 -9.44 -4.04
N LEU A 31 18.19 -10.66 -3.72
CA LEU A 31 17.77 -11.04 -2.37
C LEU A 31 18.90 -10.85 -1.35
N ALA A 32 20.10 -11.35 -1.65
CA ALA A 32 21.26 -11.18 -0.79
C ALA A 32 21.57 -9.71 -0.52
N ARG A 33 21.64 -8.87 -1.55
CA ARG A 33 21.88 -7.42 -1.43
C ARG A 33 20.74 -6.67 -0.72
N ALA A 34 19.50 -7.15 -0.84
CA ALA A 34 18.36 -6.61 -0.11
C ALA A 34 18.33 -7.05 1.36
N GLY A 35 19.13 -8.04 1.74
CA GLY A 35 19.11 -8.68 3.05
C GLY A 35 17.85 -9.52 3.27
N LEU A 36 17.34 -10.16 2.22
CA LEU A 36 16.14 -11.00 2.22
C LEU A 36 16.55 -12.45 2.00
N PRO A 37 16.47 -13.32 3.04
CA PRO A 37 16.75 -14.75 2.88
C PRO A 37 15.73 -15.41 1.94
N ALA A 38 16.20 -16.23 1.00
CA ALA A 38 15.35 -16.90 0.02
C ALA A 38 14.32 -17.85 0.68
N GLU A 39 14.70 -18.43 1.83
CA GLU A 39 13.84 -19.35 2.60
C GLU A 39 12.58 -18.68 3.13
N LEU A 40 12.61 -17.37 3.36
CA LEU A 40 11.40 -16.60 3.77
C LEU A 40 10.32 -16.61 2.69
N LEU A 41 10.69 -16.81 1.44
CA LEU A 41 9.75 -16.81 0.33
C LEU A 41 8.88 -18.09 0.29
N GLY A 42 9.30 -19.19 0.92
CA GLY A 42 8.54 -20.45 0.99
C GLY A 42 7.32 -20.40 1.92
N GLY A 43 7.27 -19.47 2.87
CA GLY A 43 6.19 -19.38 3.85
C GLY A 43 4.98 -18.62 3.32
N ALA A 44 3.79 -19.23 3.38
CA ALA A 44 2.53 -18.60 2.92
C ALA A 44 2.19 -17.31 3.71
N GLN A 45 2.58 -17.23 4.98
CA GLN A 45 2.34 -16.09 5.87
C GLN A 45 3.61 -15.28 6.16
N ALA A 46 4.73 -15.61 5.51
CA ALA A 46 5.99 -14.93 5.73
C ALA A 46 5.91 -13.44 5.35
N ARG A 47 6.58 -12.61 6.13
CA ARG A 47 6.61 -11.16 5.92
C ARG A 47 8.05 -10.65 6.05
N VAL A 48 8.34 -9.57 5.37
CA VAL A 48 9.66 -8.93 5.37
C VAL A 48 9.56 -7.47 5.78
N PRO A 49 10.64 -6.88 6.34
CA PRO A 49 10.66 -5.45 6.62
C PRO A 49 10.44 -4.63 5.34
N ALA A 50 9.59 -3.62 5.45
CA ALA A 50 9.26 -2.73 4.34
C ALA A 50 10.48 -2.06 3.71
N GLU A 51 11.48 -1.73 4.52
CA GLU A 51 12.73 -1.10 4.05
C GLU A 51 13.51 -2.05 3.14
N ARG A 52 13.61 -3.34 3.52
CA ARG A 52 14.28 -4.37 2.70
C ARG A 52 13.54 -4.61 1.38
N PHE A 53 12.21 -4.65 1.43
CA PHE A 53 11.38 -4.72 0.23
C PHE A 53 11.58 -3.50 -0.68
N GLY A 54 11.57 -2.30 -0.12
CA GLY A 54 11.81 -1.08 -0.90
C GLY A 54 13.21 -1.03 -1.52
N ARG A 55 14.22 -1.61 -0.84
CA ARG A 55 15.58 -1.78 -1.40
C ARG A 55 15.56 -2.72 -2.60
N LEU A 56 14.87 -3.86 -2.49
CA LEU A 56 14.72 -4.81 -3.60
C LEU A 56 14.06 -4.15 -4.82
N VAL A 57 12.95 -3.43 -4.63
CA VAL A 57 12.24 -2.74 -5.70
C VAL A 57 13.14 -1.71 -6.39
N ARG A 58 13.88 -0.89 -5.63
CA ARG A 58 14.84 0.08 -6.21
C ARG A 58 15.94 -0.59 -7.02
N MET A 59 16.45 -1.74 -6.57
CA MET A 59 17.45 -2.48 -7.34
C MET A 59 16.87 -3.03 -8.65
N LEU A 60 15.64 -3.54 -8.63
CA LEU A 60 14.95 -3.98 -9.84
C LEU A 60 14.72 -2.82 -10.81
N TRP A 61 14.26 -1.66 -10.33
CA TRP A 61 14.16 -0.45 -11.15
C TRP A 61 15.47 -0.08 -11.81
N ALA A 62 16.58 -0.09 -11.04
CA ALA A 62 17.89 0.30 -11.57
C ALA A 62 18.43 -0.70 -12.61
N VAL A 63 18.20 -2.01 -12.42
CA VAL A 63 18.69 -3.05 -13.34
C VAL A 63 17.85 -3.13 -14.61
N LEU A 64 16.52 -2.95 -14.48
CA LEU A 64 15.59 -3.06 -15.62
C LEU A 64 15.40 -1.72 -16.35
N ASP A 65 15.79 -0.59 -15.74
CA ASP A 65 15.41 0.76 -16.14
C ASP A 65 13.88 0.86 -16.36
N ASP A 66 13.12 0.27 -15.43
CA ASP A 66 11.68 0.13 -15.55
C ASP A 66 10.98 0.24 -14.19
N GLU A 67 10.14 1.27 -14.01
CA GLU A 67 9.32 1.48 -12.80
C GLU A 67 8.21 0.44 -12.64
N LEU A 68 7.82 -0.25 -13.75
CA LEU A 68 6.83 -1.33 -13.75
C LEU A 68 7.44 -2.72 -13.53
N ILE A 69 8.76 -2.83 -13.32
CA ILE A 69 9.46 -4.10 -12.99
C ILE A 69 9.15 -5.21 -14.02
N GLY A 70 9.04 -4.87 -15.28
CA GLY A 70 8.77 -5.83 -16.34
C GLY A 70 7.31 -6.28 -16.48
N PHE A 71 6.38 -5.79 -15.68
CA PHE A 71 4.95 -6.15 -15.80
C PHE A 71 4.27 -5.51 -17.00
N GLY A 72 4.70 -4.34 -17.42
CA GLY A 72 4.15 -3.66 -18.60
C GLY A 72 4.61 -4.27 -19.92
N GLY A 73 3.85 -4.06 -21.01
CA GLY A 73 4.21 -4.48 -22.36
C GLY A 73 5.48 -3.81 -22.91
N ALA A 74 5.85 -2.64 -22.35
CA ALA A 74 7.10 -1.94 -22.60
C ALA A 74 7.59 -1.29 -21.31
N PRO A 75 8.92 -1.01 -21.16
CA PRO A 75 9.46 -0.40 -19.96
C PRO A 75 8.92 1.01 -19.73
N SER A 76 8.52 1.32 -18.49
CA SER A 76 8.32 2.68 -17.99
C SER A 76 9.61 3.15 -17.35
N LYS A 77 10.42 3.92 -18.06
CA LYS A 77 11.76 4.31 -17.60
C LYS A 77 11.78 4.96 -16.23
N VAL A 78 12.83 4.66 -15.46
CA VAL A 78 13.03 5.26 -14.14
C VAL A 78 13.08 6.79 -14.26
N GLY A 79 12.23 7.47 -13.48
CA GLY A 79 12.02 8.91 -13.53
C GLY A 79 10.72 9.33 -14.21
N THR A 80 10.02 8.42 -14.93
CA THR A 80 8.73 8.72 -15.57
C THR A 80 7.69 9.19 -14.55
N PHE A 81 7.56 8.52 -13.41
CA PHE A 81 6.67 8.93 -12.34
C PHE A 81 7.07 10.30 -11.75
N ALA A 82 8.36 10.56 -11.59
CA ALA A 82 8.85 11.84 -11.09
C ALA A 82 8.49 12.99 -12.04
N MET A 83 8.66 12.80 -13.36
CA MET A 83 8.30 13.80 -14.37
C MET A 83 6.78 14.05 -14.40
N MET A 84 5.97 13.00 -14.34
CA MET A 84 4.51 13.13 -14.19
C MET A 84 4.16 13.92 -12.93
N GLY A 85 4.82 13.64 -11.81
CA GLY A 85 4.64 14.36 -10.55
C GLY A 85 4.91 15.86 -10.70
N HIS A 86 5.95 16.26 -11.41
CA HIS A 86 6.23 17.67 -11.70
C HIS A 86 5.14 18.32 -12.56
N VAL A 87 4.70 17.66 -13.64
CA VAL A 87 3.60 18.15 -14.49
C VAL A 87 2.33 18.40 -13.68
N VAL A 88 2.01 17.48 -12.77
CA VAL A 88 0.80 17.55 -11.95
C VAL A 88 0.92 18.65 -10.88
N VAL A 89 2.02 18.68 -10.14
CA VAL A 89 2.21 19.62 -9.02
C VAL A 89 2.26 21.07 -9.50
N HIS A 90 2.92 21.35 -10.61
CA HIS A 90 3.06 22.72 -11.13
C HIS A 90 1.86 23.19 -11.95
N GLY A 91 1.11 22.25 -12.54
CA GLY A 91 0.07 22.61 -13.51
C GLY A 91 -1.38 22.54 -12.99
N SER A 92 -1.62 22.01 -11.77
CA SER A 92 -2.98 21.68 -11.36
C SER A 92 -3.46 22.54 -10.18
N ARG A 93 -4.67 23.07 -10.28
CA ARG A 93 -5.34 23.83 -9.22
C ARG A 93 -6.01 22.92 -8.20
N ASP A 94 -6.63 21.85 -8.68
CA ASP A 94 -7.42 20.90 -7.89
C ASP A 94 -7.09 19.46 -8.28
N LEU A 95 -7.64 18.51 -7.52
CA LEU A 95 -7.39 17.08 -7.74
C LEU A 95 -7.93 16.61 -9.10
N ARG A 96 -9.05 17.15 -9.57
CA ARG A 96 -9.64 16.80 -10.88
C ARG A 96 -8.65 17.11 -12.00
N GLU A 97 -8.12 18.33 -12.01
CA GLU A 97 -7.12 18.74 -12.99
C GLU A 97 -5.84 17.91 -12.86
N ALA A 98 -5.40 17.62 -11.65
CA ALA A 98 -4.24 16.79 -11.36
C ALA A 98 -4.38 15.37 -11.95
N LEU A 99 -5.51 14.71 -11.75
CA LEU A 99 -5.77 13.38 -12.28
C LEU A 99 -5.86 13.39 -13.82
N ARG A 100 -6.53 14.39 -14.40
CA ARG A 100 -6.61 14.53 -15.87
C ARG A 100 -5.24 14.79 -16.52
N ARG A 101 -4.38 15.59 -15.88
CA ARG A 101 -3.01 15.83 -16.35
C ARG A 101 -2.15 14.58 -16.24
N GLY A 102 -2.25 13.82 -15.14
CA GLY A 102 -1.57 12.54 -15.00
C GLY A 102 -2.03 11.52 -16.05
N GLN A 103 -3.33 11.44 -16.33
CA GLN A 103 -3.90 10.63 -17.41
C GLN A 103 -3.32 11.04 -18.78
N ALA A 104 -3.36 12.34 -19.10
CA ALA A 104 -2.82 12.87 -20.36
C ALA A 104 -1.32 12.60 -20.50
N PHE A 105 -0.55 12.75 -19.41
CA PHE A 105 0.89 12.46 -19.41
C PHE A 105 1.16 11.01 -19.80
N TYR A 106 0.53 10.03 -19.13
CA TYR A 106 0.76 8.62 -19.42
C TYR A 106 0.22 8.19 -20.78
N SER A 107 -0.75 8.90 -21.37
CA SER A 107 -1.24 8.63 -22.72
C SER A 107 -0.21 8.93 -23.81
N LEU A 108 0.82 9.72 -23.51
CA LEU A 108 1.91 10.03 -24.45
C LEU A 108 2.90 8.86 -24.63
N PHE A 109 2.87 7.86 -23.75
CA PHE A 109 3.82 6.76 -23.77
C PHE A 109 3.14 5.45 -24.14
N PRO A 110 3.81 4.56 -24.88
CA PRO A 110 3.28 3.21 -25.17
C PRO A 110 3.20 2.34 -23.91
N SER A 111 4.01 2.68 -22.89
CA SER A 111 4.13 2.00 -21.60
C SER A 111 3.74 2.94 -20.47
N GLY A 112 3.34 2.36 -19.35
CA GLY A 112 2.95 3.09 -18.16
C GLY A 112 1.51 2.78 -17.75
N PRO A 113 1.13 3.15 -16.53
CA PRO A 113 -0.21 2.87 -16.02
C PRO A 113 -1.24 3.68 -16.80
N ARG A 114 -2.14 2.99 -17.50
CA ARG A 114 -3.27 3.62 -18.18
C ARG A 114 -4.42 3.72 -17.22
N PHE A 115 -4.89 4.93 -16.99
CA PHE A 115 -6.07 5.16 -16.18
C PHE A 115 -6.90 6.30 -16.77
N ARG A 116 -8.17 6.34 -16.41
CA ARG A 116 -9.08 7.44 -16.72
C ARG A 116 -9.89 7.85 -15.51
N LEU A 117 -10.14 9.14 -15.39
CA LEU A 117 -11.09 9.68 -14.42
C LEU A 117 -12.50 9.62 -15.03
N VAL A 118 -13.41 8.93 -14.36
CA VAL A 118 -14.82 8.82 -14.74
C VAL A 118 -15.67 9.52 -13.69
N GLU A 119 -16.49 10.46 -14.14
CA GLU A 119 -17.44 11.23 -13.32
C GLU A 119 -18.87 11.04 -13.85
N PRO A 120 -19.88 10.89 -12.99
CA PRO A 120 -21.27 10.80 -13.42
C PRO A 120 -21.70 12.07 -14.19
N GLY A 121 -22.38 11.87 -15.33
CA GLY A 121 -22.93 12.97 -16.11
C GLY A 121 -21.93 13.72 -17.00
N VAL A 122 -20.66 13.34 -17.02
CA VAL A 122 -19.66 13.84 -17.98
C VAL A 122 -19.48 12.78 -19.05
N ALA A 123 -20.03 12.97 -20.23
CA ALA A 123 -19.78 12.14 -21.40
C ALA A 123 -18.28 12.21 -21.71
N GLY A 124 -17.54 11.15 -21.40
CA GLY A 124 -16.14 11.02 -21.78
C GLY A 124 -16.04 10.87 -23.30
N GLY A 125 -15.37 11.79 -23.98
CA GLY A 125 -15.07 11.67 -25.38
C GLY A 125 -14.36 10.35 -25.68
N GLY A 126 -14.97 9.48 -26.50
CA GLY A 126 -14.40 8.22 -26.99
C GLY A 126 -14.82 6.98 -26.19
N GLY A 127 -16.09 6.75 -25.96
CA GLY A 127 -16.66 5.52 -25.36
C GLY A 127 -17.62 4.83 -26.31
N ASP A 128 -17.38 3.54 -26.55
CA ASP A 128 -18.24 2.61 -27.27
C ASP A 128 -19.70 2.71 -26.77
N PRO A 129 -20.72 3.00 -27.63
CA PRO A 129 -22.13 3.16 -27.23
C PRO A 129 -22.82 1.85 -26.78
N GLY A 130 -22.11 0.71 -26.80
CA GLY A 130 -22.62 -0.60 -26.39
C GLY A 130 -22.54 -0.92 -24.88
N ALA A 131 -22.08 -0.05 -24.01
CA ALA A 131 -21.76 -0.34 -22.60
C ALA A 131 -22.85 0.04 -21.57
N GLY A 132 -24.10 0.17 -22.00
CA GLY A 132 -25.25 0.36 -21.12
C GLY A 132 -25.86 -0.95 -20.66
N GLY A 133 -25.34 -1.60 -19.64
CA GLY A 133 -25.89 -2.84 -19.09
C GLY A 133 -25.35 -3.17 -17.71
N GLY A 134 -26.06 -2.75 -16.66
CA GLY A 134 -26.18 -3.46 -15.39
C GLY A 134 -24.99 -3.47 -14.46
N LEU A 135 -24.99 -2.56 -13.51
CA LEU A 135 -24.96 -2.78 -12.06
C LEU A 135 -25.07 -1.40 -11.42
N GLY A 136 -26.13 -1.22 -10.65
CA GLY A 136 -26.40 -0.15 -9.71
C GLY A 136 -25.89 1.25 -10.05
N ASP A 137 -26.84 2.17 -10.19
CA ASP A 137 -26.71 3.62 -10.13
C ASP A 137 -25.53 4.05 -9.23
N GLY A 138 -24.35 4.15 -9.81
CA GLY A 138 -23.21 4.76 -9.16
C GLY A 138 -23.65 6.18 -8.84
N GLY A 139 -24.04 6.40 -7.61
CA GLY A 139 -24.72 7.61 -7.18
C GLY A 139 -24.01 8.84 -7.72
N ARG A 140 -24.75 9.90 -8.01
CA ARG A 140 -24.26 11.18 -8.56
C ARG A 140 -23.03 11.74 -7.84
N ASP A 141 -22.70 11.17 -6.69
CA ASP A 141 -21.61 11.58 -5.78
C ASP A 141 -20.36 10.69 -5.87
N GLU A 142 -20.28 9.74 -6.79
CA GLU A 142 -19.10 8.89 -6.97
C GLU A 142 -18.21 9.36 -8.11
N ALA A 143 -16.89 9.37 -7.87
CA ALA A 143 -15.85 9.44 -8.90
C ALA A 143 -15.08 8.14 -8.94
N ARG A 144 -14.55 7.78 -10.11
CA ARG A 144 -13.82 6.54 -10.33
C ARG A 144 -12.49 6.83 -11.04
N MET A 145 -11.39 6.34 -10.51
CA MET A 145 -10.16 6.13 -11.28
C MET A 145 -10.21 4.71 -11.82
N GLU A 146 -10.49 4.55 -13.12
CA GLU A 146 -10.49 3.26 -13.80
C GLU A 146 -9.12 3.00 -14.42
N PHE A 147 -8.61 1.79 -14.24
CA PHE A 147 -7.30 1.38 -14.71
C PHE A 147 -7.43 0.31 -15.79
N ASP A 148 -6.56 0.40 -16.80
CA ASP A 148 -6.45 -0.60 -17.85
C ASP A 148 -5.09 -1.29 -17.73
N PHE A 149 -5.13 -2.60 -17.50
CA PHE A 149 -3.97 -3.48 -17.42
C PHE A 149 -3.89 -4.44 -18.61
N ALA A 150 -4.56 -4.12 -19.74
CA ALA A 150 -4.40 -4.87 -20.97
C ALA A 150 -2.93 -4.86 -21.39
N GLY A 151 -2.38 -6.05 -21.67
CA GLY A 151 -0.97 -6.21 -22.01
C GLY A 151 0.00 -6.27 -20.82
N TYR A 152 -0.49 -6.24 -19.58
CA TYR A 152 0.36 -6.52 -18.42
C TYR A 152 0.55 -8.03 -18.26
N ASP A 153 1.81 -8.43 -18.09
CA ASP A 153 2.18 -9.79 -17.71
C ASP A 153 2.36 -9.87 -16.18
N ASP A 154 1.24 -9.88 -15.45
CA ASP A 154 1.16 -9.75 -13.99
C ASP A 154 0.31 -10.87 -13.36
N PRO A 155 0.75 -12.13 -13.42
CA PRO A 155 -0.04 -13.27 -12.95
C PRO A 155 -0.27 -13.29 -11.43
N LEU A 156 0.49 -12.52 -10.67
CA LEU A 156 0.33 -12.37 -9.23
C LEU A 156 -0.35 -11.05 -8.84
N HIS A 157 -0.81 -10.28 -9.83
CA HIS A 157 -1.58 -9.03 -9.68
C HIS A 157 -0.86 -7.88 -8.95
N PHE A 158 0.44 -8.00 -8.70
CA PHE A 158 1.21 -6.98 -7.97
C PHE A 158 1.27 -5.65 -8.72
N GLY A 159 1.46 -5.68 -10.04
CA GLY A 159 1.48 -4.48 -10.88
C GLY A 159 0.15 -3.73 -10.81
N ALA A 160 -0.97 -4.46 -10.88
CA ALA A 160 -2.31 -3.89 -10.75
C ALA A 160 -2.54 -3.31 -9.34
N GLU A 161 -2.26 -4.09 -8.30
CA GLU A 161 -2.41 -3.66 -6.90
C GLU A 161 -1.58 -2.42 -6.57
N SER A 162 -0.29 -2.46 -6.92
CA SER A 162 0.64 -1.37 -6.63
C SER A 162 0.29 -0.11 -7.41
N THR A 163 -0.15 -0.22 -8.66
CA THR A 163 -0.56 0.93 -9.48
C THR A 163 -1.78 1.64 -8.86
N VAL A 164 -2.83 0.90 -8.52
CA VAL A 164 -4.02 1.46 -7.86
C VAL A 164 -3.64 2.12 -6.53
N LEU A 165 -2.81 1.45 -5.73
CA LEU A 165 -2.37 1.93 -4.43
C LEU A 165 -1.54 3.21 -4.54
N VAL A 166 -0.57 3.24 -5.46
CA VAL A 166 0.29 4.41 -5.71
C VAL A 166 -0.53 5.59 -6.20
N ALA A 167 -1.42 5.38 -7.18
CA ALA A 167 -2.28 6.43 -7.71
C ALA A 167 -3.18 7.04 -6.63
N HIS A 168 -3.85 6.20 -5.83
CA HIS A 168 -4.70 6.65 -4.73
C HIS A 168 -3.92 7.43 -3.65
N ARG A 169 -2.74 6.91 -3.25
CA ARG A 169 -1.91 7.56 -2.23
C ARG A 169 -1.28 8.85 -2.73
N PHE A 170 -0.86 8.89 -3.97
CA PHE A 170 -0.35 10.12 -4.59
C PHE A 170 -1.44 11.19 -4.69
N ALA A 171 -2.66 10.82 -5.09
CA ALA A 171 -3.82 11.71 -5.12
C ALA A 171 -4.10 12.32 -3.73
N GLY A 172 -4.15 11.50 -2.68
CA GLY A 172 -4.32 11.99 -1.30
C GLY A 172 -3.14 12.84 -0.81
N TRP A 173 -1.90 12.51 -1.24
CA TRP A 173 -0.72 13.30 -0.93
C TRP A 173 -0.80 14.70 -1.56
N LEU A 174 -1.26 14.83 -2.81
CA LEU A 174 -1.41 16.11 -3.51
C LEU A 174 -2.29 17.09 -2.73
N ILE A 175 -3.40 16.64 -2.18
CA ILE A 175 -4.39 17.46 -1.46
C ILE A 175 -4.18 17.47 0.07
N ARG A 176 -3.08 16.89 0.56
CA ARG A 176 -2.71 16.78 1.98
C ARG A 176 -3.79 16.15 2.88
N ARG A 177 -4.67 15.35 2.31
CA ARG A 177 -5.66 14.60 3.06
C ARG A 177 -5.85 13.22 2.46
N ARG A 178 -6.35 12.26 3.24
CA ARG A 178 -6.70 10.96 2.71
C ARG A 178 -8.02 11.07 1.94
N ILE A 179 -8.01 10.50 0.73
CA ILE A 179 -9.24 10.24 -0.03
C ILE A 179 -9.85 8.96 0.53
N GLY A 180 -11.09 9.04 1.02
CA GLY A 180 -11.83 7.88 1.49
C GLY A 180 -12.29 7.04 0.31
N LEU A 181 -11.74 5.82 0.16
CA LEU A 181 -12.26 4.90 -0.83
C LEU A 181 -13.61 4.35 -0.36
N ARG A 182 -14.62 4.40 -1.21
CA ARG A 182 -15.91 3.73 -0.99
C ARG A 182 -15.75 2.23 -1.20
N ARG A 183 -15.00 1.85 -2.24
CA ARG A 183 -14.57 0.48 -2.58
C ARG A 183 -13.43 0.51 -3.59
N VAL A 184 -12.75 -0.63 -3.73
CA VAL A 184 -11.83 -0.90 -4.83
C VAL A 184 -12.37 -2.10 -5.61
N GLU A 185 -12.42 -1.99 -6.91
CA GLU A 185 -12.88 -3.03 -7.82
C GLU A 185 -11.69 -3.59 -8.58
N PHE A 186 -11.60 -4.92 -8.68
CA PHE A 186 -10.56 -5.61 -9.42
C PHE A 186 -11.15 -6.52 -10.49
N ALA A 187 -10.63 -6.45 -11.71
CA ALA A 187 -11.12 -7.21 -12.85
C ALA A 187 -10.70 -8.70 -12.84
N TYR A 188 -9.90 -9.11 -11.86
CA TYR A 188 -9.46 -10.48 -11.68
C TYR A 188 -10.19 -11.18 -10.53
N PRO A 189 -10.20 -12.55 -10.51
CA PRO A 189 -10.80 -13.33 -9.43
C PRO A 189 -10.16 -13.07 -8.08
N GLU A 190 -10.88 -13.33 -7.00
CA GLU A 190 -10.39 -13.15 -5.64
C GLU A 190 -9.11 -13.97 -5.40
N PRO A 191 -7.97 -13.35 -5.09
CA PRO A 191 -6.72 -14.04 -4.85
C PRO A 191 -6.68 -14.64 -3.44
N ARG A 192 -5.85 -15.66 -3.23
CA ARG A 192 -5.70 -16.33 -1.92
C ARG A 192 -5.30 -15.39 -0.79
N HIS A 193 -4.66 -14.27 -1.10
CA HIS A 193 -4.22 -13.24 -0.14
C HIS A 193 -5.18 -12.04 -0.03
N ALA A 194 -6.43 -12.18 -0.48
CA ALA A 194 -7.43 -11.10 -0.48
C ALA A 194 -7.62 -10.41 0.88
N GLN A 195 -7.36 -11.13 1.98
CA GLN A 195 -7.42 -10.54 3.33
C GLN A 195 -6.44 -9.37 3.53
N GLU A 196 -5.37 -9.28 2.75
CA GLU A 196 -4.42 -8.17 2.83
C GLU A 196 -4.93 -6.90 2.14
N TYR A 197 -5.85 -7.02 1.20
CA TYR A 197 -6.38 -5.86 0.45
C TYR A 197 -7.13 -4.88 1.32
N ALA A 198 -7.94 -5.36 2.24
CA ALA A 198 -8.64 -4.49 3.21
C ALA A 198 -7.65 -3.66 4.04
N LEU A 199 -6.44 -4.20 4.29
CA LEU A 199 -5.37 -3.51 5.00
C LEU A 199 -4.62 -2.52 4.12
N LEU A 200 -4.43 -2.86 2.84
CA LEU A 200 -3.71 -2.01 1.88
C LEU A 200 -4.53 -0.79 1.48
N PHE A 201 -5.82 -1.00 1.19
CA PHE A 201 -6.72 0.03 0.66
C PHE A 201 -7.56 0.70 1.74
N GLY A 202 -7.85 0.01 2.86
CA GLY A 202 -8.72 0.50 3.93
C GLY A 202 -10.16 0.69 3.48
N ALA A 203 -10.61 -0.12 2.53
CA ALA A 203 -11.94 -0.10 1.94
C ALA A 203 -12.35 -1.53 1.52
N PRO A 204 -13.65 -1.80 1.32
CA PRO A 204 -14.12 -3.03 0.71
C PRO A 204 -13.49 -3.24 -0.66
N CYS A 205 -13.09 -4.48 -0.97
CA CYS A 205 -12.58 -4.86 -2.28
C CYS A 205 -13.54 -5.84 -2.95
N VAL A 206 -13.87 -5.57 -4.21
CA VAL A 206 -14.77 -6.39 -5.05
C VAL A 206 -13.92 -7.00 -6.15
N PHE A 207 -13.98 -8.32 -6.29
CA PHE A 207 -13.24 -9.07 -7.31
C PHE A 207 -14.17 -9.56 -8.43
N GLY A 208 -13.61 -9.85 -9.59
CA GLY A 208 -14.37 -10.22 -10.77
C GLY A 208 -15.18 -9.08 -11.39
N ALA A 209 -14.83 -7.85 -11.10
CA ALA A 209 -15.45 -6.68 -11.69
C ALA A 209 -15.10 -6.54 -13.19
N ARG A 210 -15.88 -5.77 -13.92
CA ARG A 210 -15.64 -5.53 -15.36
C ARG A 210 -14.33 -4.77 -15.61
N ARG A 211 -13.95 -3.87 -14.70
CA ARG A 211 -12.71 -3.06 -14.75
C ARG A 211 -12.13 -2.91 -13.36
N THR A 212 -10.83 -2.74 -13.30
CA THR A 212 -10.16 -2.35 -12.05
C THR A 212 -10.38 -0.86 -11.83
N ALA A 213 -10.89 -0.49 -10.64
CA ALA A 213 -11.19 0.90 -10.32
C ALA A 213 -11.05 1.20 -8.82
N ALA A 214 -10.59 2.40 -8.51
CA ALA A 214 -10.70 3.02 -7.19
C ALA A 214 -11.91 3.96 -7.18
N VAL A 215 -12.88 3.71 -6.31
CA VAL A 215 -14.13 4.47 -6.22
C VAL A 215 -14.12 5.31 -4.95
N PHE A 216 -14.36 6.61 -5.08
CA PHE A 216 -14.27 7.58 -3.99
C PHE A 216 -15.32 8.69 -4.14
N ASP A 217 -15.43 9.59 -3.17
CA ASP A 217 -16.37 10.69 -3.19
C ASP A 217 -15.98 11.72 -4.25
N ARG A 218 -16.92 12.10 -5.12
CA ARG A 218 -16.71 13.09 -6.17
C ARG A 218 -16.28 14.46 -5.62
N ALA A 219 -16.73 14.82 -4.42
CA ALA A 219 -16.36 16.07 -3.76
C ALA A 219 -14.86 16.16 -3.47
N ASP A 220 -14.12 15.04 -3.41
CA ASP A 220 -12.68 15.08 -3.26
C ASP A 220 -11.96 15.66 -4.48
N LEU A 221 -12.57 15.61 -5.65
CA LEU A 221 -12.02 16.15 -6.90
C LEU A 221 -11.85 17.67 -6.90
N ASP A 222 -12.66 18.38 -6.10
CA ASP A 222 -12.62 19.84 -5.99
C ASP A 222 -11.60 20.33 -4.95
N ALA A 223 -10.89 19.39 -4.28
CA ALA A 223 -9.88 19.75 -3.29
C ALA A 223 -8.65 20.37 -3.97
N PRO A 224 -8.11 21.48 -3.43
CA PRO A 224 -6.95 22.15 -4.01
C PRO A 224 -5.69 21.29 -3.89
N VAL A 225 -4.81 21.36 -4.90
CA VAL A 225 -3.46 20.82 -4.82
C VAL A 225 -2.62 21.69 -3.89
N LEU A 226 -2.09 21.09 -2.82
CA LEU A 226 -1.40 21.78 -1.73
C LEU A 226 0.09 21.36 -1.62
N ARG A 227 0.66 20.86 -2.72
CA ARG A 227 2.06 20.41 -2.78
C ARG A 227 2.84 21.22 -3.80
N ASP A 228 4.11 21.41 -3.49
CA ASP A 228 5.09 22.08 -4.34
C ASP A 228 6.22 21.12 -4.77
N ALA A 229 7.15 21.60 -5.57
CA ALA A 229 8.30 20.85 -6.04
C ALA A 229 9.18 20.32 -4.91
N ALA A 230 9.37 21.09 -3.84
CA ALA A 230 10.20 20.68 -2.71
C ALA A 230 9.55 19.49 -1.97
N ALA A 231 8.24 19.55 -1.75
CA ALA A 231 7.47 18.46 -1.17
C ALA A 231 7.50 17.20 -2.07
N LEU A 232 7.43 17.39 -3.41
CA LEU A 232 7.54 16.29 -4.37
C LEU A 232 8.90 15.59 -4.26
N GLN A 233 10.00 16.32 -4.17
CA GLN A 233 11.33 15.74 -3.99
C GLN A 233 11.43 14.89 -2.72
N VAL A 234 10.84 15.35 -1.61
CA VAL A 234 10.78 14.57 -0.36
C VAL A 234 9.97 13.30 -0.53
N PHE A 235 8.83 13.39 -1.21
CA PHE A 235 7.96 12.23 -1.51
C PHE A 235 8.70 11.19 -2.35
N LEU A 236 9.34 11.58 -3.44
CA LEU A 236 10.08 10.71 -4.35
C LEU A 236 11.25 9.99 -3.66
N ARG A 237 11.98 10.68 -2.78
CA ARG A 237 13.06 10.04 -1.97
C ARG A 237 12.54 8.95 -1.05
N SER A 238 11.28 9.00 -0.61
CA SER A 238 10.67 7.98 0.23
C SER A 238 10.13 6.77 -0.55
N ALA A 239 9.97 6.90 -1.87
CA ALA A 239 9.46 5.83 -2.75
C ALA A 239 10.53 4.72 -2.95
N PRO A 240 10.11 3.48 -3.26
CA PRO A 240 8.75 2.99 -3.26
C PRO A 240 8.23 2.60 -1.87
N ALA A 241 9.11 2.32 -0.90
CA ALA A 241 8.73 1.82 0.43
C ALA A 241 7.74 2.74 1.14
N GLY A 242 7.97 4.06 1.09
CA GLY A 242 7.08 5.04 1.72
C GLY A 242 5.68 5.09 1.10
N VAL A 243 5.55 4.74 -0.18
CA VAL A 243 4.27 4.75 -0.90
C VAL A 243 3.57 3.41 -0.78
N LEU A 244 4.29 2.29 -0.94
CA LEU A 244 3.70 0.94 -0.92
C LEU A 244 3.34 0.46 0.48
N VAL A 245 4.02 0.94 1.52
CA VAL A 245 3.91 0.42 2.89
C VAL A 245 3.21 1.36 3.86
N ARG A 246 3.31 2.68 3.68
CA ARG A 246 2.65 3.65 4.56
C ARG A 246 1.18 3.80 4.21
N ALA A 247 0.33 3.11 4.96
CA ALA A 247 -1.13 3.22 4.88
C ALA A 247 -1.67 4.53 5.48
N ASP A 248 -0.84 5.44 6.03
CA ASP A 248 -1.33 6.49 6.92
C ASP A 248 -0.80 7.89 6.59
N HIS A 249 -1.64 8.68 5.94
CA HIS A 249 -1.52 10.14 5.87
C HIS A 249 -2.47 10.84 6.87
N GLY A 250 -2.66 10.25 8.08
CA GLY A 250 -3.24 10.95 9.23
C GLY A 250 -4.74 11.29 9.21
N GLY A 251 -5.48 10.93 8.13
CA GLY A 251 -6.88 11.33 7.97
C GLY A 251 -7.93 10.36 8.55
N THR A 252 -7.61 9.07 8.73
CA THR A 252 -8.57 8.07 9.25
C THR A 252 -8.36 7.80 10.72
N VAL A 253 -9.44 7.31 11.37
CA VAL A 253 -9.37 6.83 12.75
C VAL A 253 -8.39 5.64 12.84
N THR A 254 -8.44 4.72 11.88
CA THR A 254 -7.49 3.59 11.76
C THR A 254 -6.04 4.07 11.74
N GLY A 255 -5.71 5.06 10.92
CA GLY A 255 -4.36 5.60 10.82
C GLY A 255 -3.89 6.28 12.10
N ARG A 256 -4.76 7.10 12.69
CA ARG A 256 -4.47 7.76 13.96
C ARG A 256 -4.25 6.76 15.09
N VAL A 257 -5.09 5.71 15.17
CA VAL A 257 -4.94 4.62 16.14
C VAL A 257 -3.63 3.86 15.93
N ARG A 258 -3.32 3.47 14.67
CA ARG A 258 -2.06 2.81 14.32
C ARG A 258 -0.86 3.67 14.72
N HIS A 259 -0.90 4.97 14.41
CA HIS A 259 0.17 5.91 14.77
C HIS A 259 0.37 5.99 16.29
N LEU A 260 -0.71 6.11 17.07
CA LEU A 260 -0.66 6.18 18.53
C LEU A 260 -0.10 4.90 19.15
N ILE A 261 -0.51 3.71 18.64
CA ILE A 261 0.04 2.43 19.10
C ILE A 261 1.53 2.33 18.73
N GLY A 262 1.90 2.67 17.49
CA GLY A 262 3.29 2.59 17.03
C GLY A 262 4.22 3.58 17.73
N LYS A 263 3.70 4.75 18.14
CA LYS A 263 4.45 5.74 18.92
C LYS A 263 4.73 5.27 20.34
N ALA A 264 3.82 4.49 20.94
CA ALA A 264 3.99 3.96 22.28
C ALA A 264 5.07 2.87 22.34
N LEU A 265 5.23 2.08 21.26
CA LEU A 265 6.23 1.03 21.18
C LEU A 265 7.63 1.60 20.86
N PRO A 266 8.71 1.10 21.47
CA PRO A 266 8.80 0.04 22.49
C PRO A 266 8.78 0.54 23.94
N ALA A 267 8.65 1.86 24.16
CA ALA A 267 8.93 2.49 25.46
C ALA A 267 7.74 2.48 26.43
N GLU A 268 6.51 2.45 25.92
CA GLU A 268 5.29 2.56 26.70
C GLU A 268 4.36 1.35 26.48
N PRO A 269 3.48 1.01 27.43
CA PRO A 269 2.43 0.04 27.22
C PRO A 269 1.52 0.43 26.04
N VAL A 270 1.09 -0.56 25.26
CA VAL A 270 0.16 -0.33 24.16
C VAL A 270 -1.13 0.31 24.66
N PRO A 271 -1.53 1.49 24.15
CA PRO A 271 -2.71 2.20 24.64
C PRO A 271 -3.98 1.36 24.53
N THR A 272 -4.82 1.40 25.57
CA THR A 272 -6.13 0.73 25.58
C THR A 272 -7.13 1.45 24.66
N PRO A 273 -8.25 0.80 24.27
CA PRO A 273 -9.31 1.46 23.50
C PRO A 273 -9.84 2.73 24.15
N GLN A 274 -9.94 2.75 25.48
CA GLN A 274 -10.35 3.93 26.24
C GLN A 274 -9.36 5.07 26.06
N GLN A 275 -8.08 4.83 26.34
CA GLN A 275 -7.02 5.84 26.17
C GLN A 275 -6.90 6.37 24.73
N LEU A 276 -7.12 5.51 23.74
CA LEU A 276 -7.15 5.94 22.35
C LEU A 276 -8.36 6.82 22.03
N ALA A 277 -9.53 6.47 22.55
CA ALA A 277 -10.75 7.25 22.39
C ALA A 277 -10.57 8.65 23.01
N ASP A 278 -10.02 8.73 24.22
CA ASP A 278 -9.73 9.99 24.90
C ASP A 278 -8.76 10.86 24.10
N ARG A 279 -7.63 10.28 23.63
CA ARG A 279 -6.64 10.98 22.78
C ARG A 279 -7.20 11.45 21.43
N LEU A 280 -8.28 10.81 20.97
CA LEU A 280 -8.94 11.13 19.70
C LEU A 280 -10.22 11.97 19.90
N SER A 281 -10.51 12.41 21.15
CA SER A 281 -11.69 13.21 21.51
C SER A 281 -13.00 12.56 21.07
N MET A 282 -13.18 11.26 21.37
CA MET A 282 -14.39 10.51 21.04
C MET A 282 -14.69 9.44 22.10
N SER A 283 -15.91 8.92 22.12
CA SER A 283 -16.25 7.79 23.00
C SER A 283 -15.66 6.46 22.47
N PRO A 284 -15.38 5.46 23.33
CA PRO A 284 -14.94 4.13 22.89
C PRO A 284 -15.92 3.45 21.92
N GLN A 285 -17.21 3.70 22.10
CA GLN A 285 -18.23 3.19 21.19
C GLN A 285 -18.12 3.84 19.81
N THR A 286 -17.89 5.16 19.75
CA THR A 286 -17.65 5.88 18.50
C THR A 286 -16.37 5.40 17.82
N LEU A 287 -15.29 5.18 18.60
CA LEU A 287 -14.04 4.63 18.10
C LEU A 287 -14.27 3.25 17.46
N ARG A 288 -14.97 2.34 18.17
CA ARG A 288 -15.30 1.00 17.66
C ARG A 288 -16.11 1.06 16.36
N ARG A 289 -17.17 1.91 16.31
CA ARG A 289 -18.02 2.09 15.12
C ARG A 289 -17.22 2.61 13.93
N ARG A 290 -16.35 3.61 14.15
CA ARG A 290 -15.52 4.17 13.07
C ARG A 290 -14.48 3.20 12.56
N LEU A 291 -13.82 2.43 13.44
CA LEU A 291 -12.90 1.38 13.02
C LEU A 291 -13.63 0.29 12.22
N ALA A 292 -14.82 -0.11 12.63
CA ALA A 292 -15.64 -1.08 11.90
C ALA A 292 -16.05 -0.55 10.52
N ALA A 293 -16.46 0.73 10.41
CA ALA A 293 -16.76 1.37 9.14
C ALA A 293 -15.54 1.46 8.22
N GLU A 294 -14.32 1.52 8.77
CA GLU A 294 -13.04 1.46 8.05
C GLU A 294 -12.54 0.01 7.84
N GLY A 295 -13.38 -1.02 8.07
CA GLY A 295 -13.09 -2.42 7.80
C GLY A 295 -12.12 -3.09 8.79
N THR A 296 -11.89 -2.51 9.99
CA THR A 296 -10.93 -3.02 10.96
C THR A 296 -11.45 -3.01 12.40
N THR A 297 -10.62 -3.51 13.33
CA THR A 297 -10.88 -3.47 14.77
C THR A 297 -9.60 -3.06 15.51
N TYR A 298 -9.74 -2.55 16.74
CA TYR A 298 -8.59 -2.26 17.60
C TYR A 298 -7.65 -3.48 17.76
N GLN A 299 -8.22 -4.67 17.99
CA GLN A 299 -7.45 -5.89 18.12
C GLN A 299 -6.57 -6.18 16.91
N ARG A 300 -7.17 -6.10 15.70
CA ARG A 300 -6.45 -6.29 14.43
C ARG A 300 -5.32 -5.27 14.27
N LEU A 301 -5.59 -4.00 14.56
CA LEU A 301 -4.58 -2.94 14.44
C LEU A 301 -3.44 -3.13 15.44
N ARG A 302 -3.77 -3.45 16.70
CA ARG A 302 -2.77 -3.73 17.74
C ARG A 302 -1.87 -4.90 17.32
N ASP A 303 -2.46 -5.99 16.87
CA ASP A 303 -1.72 -7.19 16.46
C ASP A 303 -0.83 -6.91 15.23
N GLN A 304 -1.30 -6.09 14.29
CA GLN A 304 -0.50 -5.67 13.13
C GLN A 304 0.71 -4.83 13.54
N VAL A 305 0.50 -3.80 14.37
CA VAL A 305 1.61 -2.94 14.81
C VAL A 305 2.64 -3.72 15.63
N ARG A 306 2.17 -4.61 16.52
CA ARG A 306 3.04 -5.51 17.29
C ARG A 306 3.84 -6.45 16.36
N ARG A 307 3.18 -7.06 15.38
CA ARG A 307 3.82 -7.92 14.38
C ARG A 307 4.89 -7.17 13.60
N ASP A 308 4.55 -6.00 13.06
CA ASP A 308 5.46 -5.22 12.22
C ASP A 308 6.69 -4.77 13.02
N HIS A 309 6.50 -4.39 14.28
CA HIS A 309 7.59 -4.05 15.19
C HIS A 309 8.46 -5.29 15.51
N ALA A 310 7.83 -6.43 15.81
CA ALA A 310 8.57 -7.68 16.06
C ALA A 310 9.43 -8.10 14.86
N ILE A 311 8.90 -8.01 13.65
CA ILE A 311 9.61 -8.32 12.41
C ILE A 311 10.82 -7.39 12.23
N ALA A 312 10.66 -6.09 12.46
CA ALA A 312 11.74 -5.12 12.33
C ALA A 312 12.88 -5.41 13.31
N GLU A 313 12.55 -5.64 14.60
CA GLU A 313 13.54 -5.90 15.65
C GLU A 313 14.24 -7.25 15.48
N LEU A 314 13.50 -8.30 15.14
CA LEU A 314 14.09 -9.64 14.90
C LEU A 314 15.00 -9.64 13.69
N SER A 315 14.66 -8.90 12.63
CA SER A 315 15.51 -8.74 11.45
C SER A 315 16.77 -7.92 11.72
N GLY A 316 16.75 -7.06 12.75
CA GLY A 316 17.91 -6.28 13.19
C GLY A 316 18.86 -7.02 14.13
N GLY A 317 18.43 -8.14 14.70
CA GLY A 317 19.23 -9.03 15.56
C GLY A 317 19.65 -8.47 16.92
N ARG A 318 19.25 -7.24 17.29
CA ARG A 318 19.82 -6.47 18.41
C ARG A 318 19.13 -6.71 19.77
N VAL A 319 17.89 -7.17 19.77
CA VAL A 319 17.03 -7.25 20.96
C VAL A 319 16.77 -8.70 21.33
N SER A 320 16.86 -9.07 22.63
CA SER A 320 16.51 -10.44 23.06
C SER A 320 15.01 -10.71 22.86
N ILE A 321 14.65 -11.99 22.66
CA ILE A 321 13.23 -12.35 22.43
C ILE A 321 12.40 -12.03 23.66
N GLU A 322 12.96 -12.20 24.85
CA GLU A 322 12.30 -11.89 26.13
C GLU A 322 12.07 -10.39 26.29
N LEU A 323 13.07 -9.56 25.95
CA LEU A 323 12.93 -8.12 26.01
C LEU A 323 11.90 -7.64 24.99
N LEU A 324 11.96 -8.16 23.75
CA LEU A 324 11.00 -7.85 22.69
C LEU A 324 9.57 -8.23 23.11
N SER A 325 9.37 -9.40 23.72
CA SER A 325 8.07 -9.83 24.24
C SER A 325 7.48 -8.81 25.22
N ARG A 326 8.30 -8.33 26.17
CA ARG A 326 7.90 -7.31 27.15
C ARG A 326 7.59 -5.97 26.50
N GLN A 327 8.45 -5.51 25.59
CA GLN A 327 8.24 -4.27 24.84
C GLN A 327 6.93 -4.27 24.03
N LEU A 328 6.54 -5.43 23.51
CA LEU A 328 5.28 -5.61 22.81
C LEU A 328 4.07 -5.76 23.74
N GLY A 329 4.28 -5.73 25.06
CA GLY A 329 3.22 -5.81 26.05
C GLY A 329 2.61 -7.20 26.19
N PHE A 330 3.42 -8.25 26.04
CA PHE A 330 3.03 -9.61 26.42
C PHE A 330 3.47 -9.88 27.87
N SER A 331 2.56 -10.46 28.66
CA SER A 331 2.83 -10.84 30.05
C SER A 331 3.86 -11.97 30.14
N GLU A 332 3.88 -12.85 29.13
CA GLU A 332 4.77 -14.00 29.09
C GLU A 332 5.39 -14.19 27.68
N PRO A 333 6.66 -14.60 27.58
CA PRO A 333 7.30 -14.93 26.32
C PRO A 333 6.57 -16.01 25.52
N SER A 334 5.96 -16.99 26.19
CA SER A 334 5.17 -18.05 25.55
C SER A 334 3.97 -17.52 24.76
N ALA A 335 3.30 -16.49 25.28
CA ALA A 335 2.18 -15.82 24.61
C ALA A 335 2.67 -15.09 23.35
N PHE A 336 3.82 -14.42 23.43
CA PHE A 336 4.45 -13.80 22.24
C PHE A 336 4.82 -14.85 21.18
N HIS A 337 5.44 -15.97 21.57
CA HIS A 337 5.80 -17.05 20.63
C HIS A 337 4.57 -17.57 19.87
N ARG A 338 3.46 -17.84 20.58
CA ARG A 338 2.20 -18.27 19.92
C ARG A 338 1.63 -17.21 18.99
N ALA A 339 1.62 -15.95 19.42
CA ALA A 339 1.13 -14.84 18.61
C ALA A 339 1.99 -14.65 17.36
N PHE A 340 3.31 -14.63 17.50
CA PHE A 340 4.24 -14.45 16.38
C PHE A 340 4.14 -15.58 15.35
N ARG A 341 4.04 -16.84 15.83
CA ARG A 341 3.83 -17.98 14.92
C ARG A 341 2.49 -17.88 14.18
N ARG A 342 1.42 -17.42 14.83
CA ARG A 342 0.13 -17.16 14.17
C ARG A 342 0.26 -16.05 13.11
N TRP A 343 1.08 -15.03 13.35
CA TRP A 343 1.25 -13.89 12.44
C TRP A 343 2.14 -14.17 11.25
N THR A 344 3.16 -15.03 11.40
CA THR A 344 4.24 -15.21 10.42
C THR A 344 4.42 -16.65 9.94
N GLY A 345 3.74 -17.60 10.58
CA GLY A 345 3.87 -19.03 10.31
C GLY A 345 5.03 -19.72 11.04
N GLU A 346 5.92 -18.97 11.71
CA GLU A 346 7.14 -19.50 12.33
C GLU A 346 7.44 -18.90 13.71
N THR A 347 8.40 -19.50 14.43
CA THR A 347 8.78 -18.98 15.74
C THR A 347 9.70 -17.76 15.63
N PRO A 348 9.72 -16.87 16.66
CA PRO A 348 10.64 -15.72 16.68
C PRO A 348 12.12 -16.13 16.53
N ARG A 349 12.51 -17.27 17.11
CA ARG A 349 13.89 -17.80 17.03
C ARG A 349 14.23 -18.24 15.61
N ALA A 350 13.32 -18.98 14.95
CA ALA A 350 13.51 -19.40 13.56
C ALA A 350 13.56 -18.20 12.61
N TYR A 351 12.69 -17.22 12.83
CA TYR A 351 12.66 -15.99 12.04
C TYR A 351 13.98 -15.21 12.15
N ARG A 352 14.50 -15.03 13.37
CA ARG A 352 15.80 -14.37 13.61
C ARG A 352 16.96 -15.09 12.95
N ALA A 353 17.04 -16.43 13.10
CA ALA A 353 18.12 -17.23 12.54
C ALA A 353 18.24 -17.13 11.02
N ARG A 354 17.12 -16.84 10.33
CA ARG A 354 17.08 -16.64 8.88
C ARG A 354 17.32 -15.20 8.45
N GLY A 355 17.17 -14.26 9.33
CA GLY A 355 17.25 -12.81 9.01
C GLY A 355 18.57 -12.14 9.41
N GLY A 356 19.47 -12.87 10.12
CA GLY A 356 20.78 -12.42 10.58
C GLY A 356 21.90 -12.71 9.61
#